data_0110d004023fd9bf80adb14639e4d4d9
#
_entry.id   0110d004023fd9bf80adb14639e4d4d9
#
_cell.length_a   1.000
_cell.length_b   1.000
_cell.length_c   1.000
_cell.angle_alpha   90.00
_cell.angle_beta   90.00
_cell.angle_gamma   90.00
#
_symmetry.space_group_name_H-M   'P 1'
#
loop_
_entity.id
_entity.type
_entity.pdbx_description
1 polymer ?
#
loop_
_entity_poly.entity_id
_entity_poly.type
_entity_poly.pdbx_seq_one_letter_code
_entity_poly.pdbx_strand_id
1 'polypeptide(L)'
;MKELWLVSACLLGKNCTYNGENNYNQKVIEFLKNKCYVAVCPEEAGGLGTPRIPCERNGNKVINRENTDVTKEFQLGAKKCFSPNATHALLKSKSPSCGKGKIYDGTFTKTLINRHGIFAELCLSNHIVVMTEEDIV
;
A
#
# COMPACT_ATOMS: atom_id res chain seq x y z
N MET A 1 -24.11 -9.70 0.63
CA MET A 1 -23.37 -8.58 0.05
C MET A 1 -22.10 -9.09 -0.61
N LYS A 2 -21.79 -8.55 -1.78
CA LYS A 2 -20.57 -8.92 -2.47
C LYS A 2 -19.35 -8.33 -1.77
N GLU A 3 -18.31 -9.15 -1.65
CA GLU A 3 -17.01 -8.64 -1.25
C GLU A 3 -16.41 -7.80 -2.38
N LEU A 4 -15.85 -6.67 -2.03
CA LEU A 4 -15.05 -5.87 -2.93
C LEU A 4 -13.67 -5.68 -2.31
N TRP A 5 -12.63 -6.07 -3.03
CA TRP A 5 -11.25 -6.05 -2.58
C TRP A 5 -10.50 -4.89 -3.21
N LEU A 6 -9.75 -4.16 -2.41
CA LEU A 6 -8.74 -3.21 -2.89
C LEU A 6 -7.39 -3.94 -2.85
N VAL A 7 -6.68 -3.95 -3.97
CA VAL A 7 -5.45 -4.76 -4.08
C VAL A 7 -4.30 -3.88 -4.55
N SER A 8 -3.16 -3.98 -3.88
CA SER A 8 -1.95 -3.27 -4.32
C SER A 8 -1.61 -3.70 -5.75
N ALA A 9 -1.60 -2.75 -6.68
CA ALA A 9 -1.44 -3.02 -8.09
C ALA A 9 -0.11 -3.71 -8.43
N CYS A 10 0.94 -3.43 -7.66
CA CYS A 10 2.24 -4.06 -7.88
C CYS A 10 2.21 -5.58 -7.67
N LEU A 11 1.33 -6.07 -6.80
CA LEU A 11 1.17 -7.52 -6.58
C LEU A 11 0.57 -8.22 -7.79
N LEU A 12 -0.09 -7.48 -8.66
CA LEU A 12 -0.73 -7.99 -9.88
C LEU A 12 0.19 -7.86 -11.10
N GLY A 13 1.41 -7.35 -10.91
CA GLY A 13 2.39 -7.20 -11.98
C GLY A 13 2.48 -5.81 -12.59
N LYS A 14 1.76 -4.82 -12.04
CA LYS A 14 1.89 -3.45 -12.52
C LYS A 14 3.25 -2.88 -12.08
N ASN A 15 3.95 -2.25 -13.00
CA ASN A 15 5.26 -1.64 -12.74
C ASN A 15 5.07 -0.29 -12.06
N CYS A 16 4.66 -0.31 -10.79
CA CYS A 16 4.35 0.90 -10.03
C CYS A 16 5.11 0.99 -8.71
N THR A 17 6.14 0.16 -8.51
CA THR A 17 7.03 0.33 -7.36
C THR A 17 7.93 1.55 -7.58
N TYR A 18 8.62 1.99 -6.52
CA TYR A 18 9.42 3.22 -6.62
C TYR A 18 10.49 3.15 -7.72
N ASN A 19 11.00 1.96 -8.01
CA ASN A 19 12.04 1.75 -9.02
C ASN A 19 11.48 1.35 -10.40
N GLY A 20 10.16 1.43 -10.59
CA GLY A 20 9.54 1.07 -11.87
C GLY A 20 9.37 -0.42 -12.09
N GLU A 21 9.50 -1.21 -11.04
CA GLU A 21 9.33 -2.66 -11.10
C GLU A 21 7.99 -3.06 -10.48
N ASN A 22 7.81 -4.34 -10.17
CA ASN A 22 6.57 -4.84 -9.59
C ASN A 22 6.89 -5.90 -8.53
N ASN A 23 5.84 -6.32 -7.83
CA ASN A 23 5.91 -7.39 -6.83
C ASN A 23 4.95 -8.52 -7.22
N TYR A 24 4.91 -8.86 -8.51
CA TYR A 24 4.01 -9.90 -9.00
C TYR A 24 4.06 -11.14 -8.11
N ASN A 25 2.88 -11.62 -7.72
CA ASN A 25 2.76 -12.75 -6.82
C ASN A 25 1.68 -13.69 -7.34
N GLN A 26 2.08 -14.86 -7.82
CA GLN A 26 1.16 -15.84 -8.39
C GLN A 26 0.12 -16.30 -7.38
N LYS A 27 0.48 -16.42 -6.11
CA LYS A 27 -0.47 -16.82 -5.06
C LYS A 27 -1.57 -15.78 -4.88
N VAL A 28 -1.24 -14.48 -5.02
CA VAL A 28 -2.24 -13.40 -4.98
C VAL A 28 -3.21 -13.53 -6.15
N ILE A 29 -2.69 -13.77 -7.34
CA ILE A 29 -3.52 -13.94 -8.55
C ILE A 29 -4.50 -15.09 -8.34
N GLU A 30 -4.04 -16.22 -7.85
CA GLU A 30 -4.89 -17.39 -7.62
C GLU A 30 -5.92 -17.12 -6.52
N PHE A 31 -5.52 -16.43 -5.46
CA PHE A 31 -6.41 -16.07 -4.36
C PHE A 31 -7.57 -15.21 -4.85
N LEU A 32 -7.31 -14.27 -5.77
CA LEU A 32 -8.30 -13.32 -6.28
C LEU A 32 -9.16 -13.86 -7.41
N LYS A 33 -8.93 -15.08 -7.88
CA LYS A 33 -9.52 -15.62 -9.10
C LYS A 33 -11.05 -15.53 -9.14
N ASN A 34 -11.72 -15.69 -8.00
CA ASN A 34 -13.17 -15.64 -7.90
C ASN A 34 -13.68 -14.42 -7.13
N LYS A 35 -12.87 -13.38 -7.02
CA LYS A 35 -13.21 -12.20 -6.23
C LYS A 35 -13.32 -10.96 -7.11
N CYS A 36 -14.18 -10.03 -6.69
CA CYS A 36 -14.23 -8.70 -7.28
C CYS A 36 -13.15 -7.84 -6.65
N TYR A 37 -12.29 -7.23 -7.44
CA TYR A 37 -11.24 -6.38 -6.90
C TYR A 37 -10.92 -5.20 -7.81
N VAL A 38 -10.33 -4.17 -7.21
CA VAL A 38 -9.82 -2.98 -7.90
C VAL A 38 -8.35 -2.86 -7.54
N ALA A 39 -7.50 -2.71 -8.55
CA ALA A 39 -6.07 -2.49 -8.36
C ALA A 39 -5.83 -1.03 -7.97
N VAL A 40 -5.01 -0.79 -6.94
CA VAL A 40 -4.70 0.54 -6.45
C VAL A 40 -3.20 0.70 -6.24
N CYS A 41 -2.71 1.92 -6.46
CA CYS A 41 -1.37 2.32 -6.08
C CYS A 41 -1.45 3.70 -5.45
N PRO A 42 -1.55 3.79 -4.11
CA PRO A 42 -1.74 5.07 -3.44
C PRO A 42 -0.62 6.07 -3.72
N GLU A 43 0.61 5.60 -3.92
CA GLU A 43 1.73 6.51 -4.17
C GLU A 43 1.61 7.16 -5.55
N GLU A 44 1.28 6.38 -6.59
CA GLU A 44 1.00 6.97 -7.91
C GLU A 44 -0.25 7.85 -7.89
N ALA A 45 -1.29 7.40 -7.21
CA ALA A 45 -2.54 8.16 -7.12
C ALA A 45 -2.33 9.51 -6.43
N GLY A 46 -1.36 9.59 -5.52
CA GLY A 46 -1.00 10.84 -4.86
C GLY A 46 -0.11 11.75 -5.67
N GLY A 47 0.27 11.36 -6.88
CA GLY A 47 1.05 12.19 -7.80
C GLY A 47 2.55 12.02 -7.72
N LEU A 48 3.06 10.99 -7.02
CA LEU A 48 4.50 10.80 -6.87
C LEU A 48 5.18 10.27 -8.14
N GLY A 49 4.41 9.63 -9.02
CA GLY A 49 4.97 9.09 -10.27
C GLY A 49 5.76 7.81 -10.09
N THR A 50 6.23 7.27 -11.21
CA THR A 50 7.05 6.07 -11.26
C THR A 50 8.06 6.23 -12.39
N PRO A 51 9.37 6.11 -12.16
CA PRO A 51 10.02 5.83 -10.87
C PRO A 51 9.98 7.03 -9.92
N ARG A 52 10.27 6.79 -8.66
CA ARG A 52 10.27 7.84 -7.64
C ARG A 52 11.29 7.50 -6.55
N ILE A 53 11.60 8.51 -5.73
CA ILE A 53 12.53 8.33 -4.61
C ILE A 53 11.84 7.47 -3.55
N PRO A 54 12.53 6.46 -2.97
CA PRO A 54 11.95 5.64 -1.90
C PRO A 54 11.52 6.49 -0.70
N CYS A 55 10.39 6.12 -0.11
CA CYS A 55 9.79 6.82 1.01
C CYS A 55 9.64 5.88 2.21
N GLU A 56 9.67 6.45 3.41
CA GLU A 56 9.35 5.74 4.65
C GLU A 56 8.50 6.64 5.53
N ARG A 57 7.66 5.99 6.34
CA ARG A 57 6.84 6.71 7.31
C ARG A 57 7.64 6.95 8.58
N ASN A 58 7.67 8.19 9.04
CA ASN A 58 8.32 8.59 10.30
C ASN A 58 7.27 9.27 11.17
N GLY A 59 6.74 8.52 12.15
CA GLY A 59 5.63 9.02 12.95
C GLY A 59 4.41 9.26 12.07
N ASN A 60 3.84 10.46 12.12
CA ASN A 60 2.70 10.82 11.30
C ASN A 60 3.09 11.44 9.97
N LYS A 61 4.38 11.50 9.67
CA LYS A 61 4.91 12.05 8.42
C LYS A 61 5.45 10.96 7.53
N VAL A 62 5.48 11.22 6.24
CA VAL A 62 6.18 10.38 5.25
C VAL A 62 7.25 11.23 4.62
N ILE A 63 8.48 10.73 4.61
CA ILE A 63 9.63 11.43 4.03
C ILE A 63 10.28 10.54 2.97
N ASN A 64 10.86 11.17 1.95
CA ASN A 64 11.66 10.42 1.00
C ASN A 64 13.11 10.37 1.45
N ARG A 65 13.92 9.59 0.74
CA ARG A 65 15.34 9.40 1.11
C ARG A 65 16.14 10.71 1.04
N GLU A 66 15.67 11.69 0.28
CA GLU A 66 16.29 13.01 0.19
C GLU A 66 15.74 13.98 1.24
N ASN A 67 15.02 13.46 2.23
CA ASN A 67 14.47 14.20 3.36
C ASN A 67 13.38 15.22 2.98
N THR A 68 12.69 14.97 1.87
CA THR A 68 11.54 15.79 1.46
C THR A 68 10.27 15.19 2.07
N ASP A 69 9.43 16.04 2.67
CA ASP A 69 8.14 15.60 3.23
C ASP A 69 7.14 15.40 2.12
N VAL A 70 6.62 14.19 1.99
CA VAL A 70 5.62 13.80 0.98
C VAL A 70 4.33 13.31 1.64
N THR A 71 4.09 13.72 2.87
CA THR A 71 2.91 13.28 3.64
C THR A 71 1.61 13.62 2.91
N LYS A 72 1.51 14.82 2.34
CA LYS A 72 0.29 15.25 1.63
C LYS A 72 -0.01 14.35 0.44
N GLU A 73 1.01 13.99 -0.31
CA GLU A 73 0.87 13.10 -1.47
C GLU A 73 0.39 11.72 -1.05
N PHE A 74 0.94 11.17 0.04
CA PHE A 74 0.49 9.90 0.58
C PHE A 74 -0.95 9.96 1.08
N GLN A 75 -1.34 11.03 1.74
CA GLN A 75 -2.70 11.21 2.21
C GLN A 75 -3.68 11.36 1.05
N LEU A 76 -3.32 12.14 0.04
CA LEU A 76 -4.15 12.32 -1.15
C LEU A 76 -4.33 11.00 -1.90
N GLY A 77 -3.25 10.25 -2.07
CA GLY A 77 -3.29 8.96 -2.75
C GLY A 77 -4.16 7.95 -2.00
N ALA A 78 -4.05 7.92 -0.68
CA ALA A 78 -4.88 7.07 0.15
C ALA A 78 -6.36 7.38 -0.05
N LYS A 79 -6.73 8.66 -0.03
CA LYS A 79 -8.11 9.08 -0.23
C LYS A 79 -8.63 8.71 -1.62
N LYS A 80 -7.82 8.89 -2.65
CA LYS A 80 -8.20 8.55 -4.03
C LYS A 80 -8.41 7.06 -4.23
N CYS A 81 -7.63 6.23 -3.55
CA CYS A 81 -7.73 4.78 -3.67
C CYS A 81 -8.81 4.18 -2.78
N PHE A 82 -9.23 4.91 -1.75
CA PHE A 82 -10.23 4.43 -0.81
C PHE A 82 -11.59 4.32 -1.48
N SER A 83 -12.32 3.24 -1.19
CA SER A 83 -13.71 3.07 -1.63
C SER A 83 -14.58 2.75 -0.42
N PRO A 84 -15.66 3.51 -0.20
CA PRO A 84 -16.57 3.19 0.93
C PRO A 84 -17.31 1.88 0.74
N ASN A 85 -17.32 1.32 -0.48
CA ASN A 85 -17.96 0.05 -0.77
C ASN A 85 -17.02 -1.14 -0.59
N ALA A 86 -15.73 -0.90 -0.36
CA ALA A 86 -14.77 -1.98 -0.18
C ALA A 86 -15.00 -2.68 1.16
N THR A 87 -14.84 -4.00 1.14
CA THR A 87 -14.97 -4.84 2.33
C THR A 87 -13.63 -5.36 2.80
N HIS A 88 -12.70 -5.57 1.87
CA HIS A 88 -11.40 -6.17 2.13
C HIS A 88 -10.31 -5.44 1.36
N ALA A 89 -9.08 -5.58 1.82
CA ALA A 89 -7.91 -5.07 1.10
C ALA A 89 -6.77 -6.07 1.22
N LEU A 90 -6.09 -6.32 0.11
CA LEU A 90 -4.91 -7.17 0.04
C LEU A 90 -3.76 -6.28 -0.43
N LEU A 91 -2.89 -5.92 0.51
CA LEU A 91 -1.94 -4.85 0.32
C LEU A 91 -0.50 -5.34 0.45
N LYS A 92 0.42 -4.69 -0.27
CA LYS A 92 1.85 -5.05 -0.24
C LYS A 92 2.44 -4.79 1.14
N SER A 93 3.04 -5.82 1.73
CA SER A 93 3.67 -5.72 3.05
C SER A 93 4.81 -4.70 3.08
N LYS A 94 5.05 -4.12 4.23
CA LYS A 94 6.17 -3.23 4.57
C LYS A 94 6.19 -1.88 3.84
N SER A 95 5.23 -1.63 2.96
CA SER A 95 5.14 -0.36 2.22
C SER A 95 4.70 0.78 3.12
N PRO A 96 5.23 2.00 2.96
CA PRO A 96 4.77 3.14 3.75
C PRO A 96 3.33 3.54 3.47
N SER A 97 2.76 3.12 2.34
CA SER A 97 1.33 3.33 2.06
C SER A 97 0.51 2.09 2.38
N CYS A 98 0.95 0.92 1.96
CA CYS A 98 0.14 -0.31 1.96
C CYS A 98 0.48 -1.29 3.09
N GLY A 99 1.60 -1.14 3.77
CA GLY A 99 2.05 -2.11 4.77
C GLY A 99 1.11 -2.20 5.97
N LYS A 100 0.79 -3.42 6.37
CA LYS A 100 -0.03 -3.66 7.55
C LYS A 100 0.80 -4.34 8.62
N GLY A 101 0.80 -3.77 9.81
CA GLY A 101 1.43 -4.36 10.99
C GLY A 101 2.88 -4.01 11.16
N LYS A 102 3.65 -4.02 10.09
CA LYS A 102 5.07 -3.64 10.14
C LYS A 102 5.45 -2.84 8.91
N ILE A 103 6.18 -1.76 9.15
CA ILE A 103 6.72 -0.90 8.09
C ILE A 103 8.11 -0.43 8.53
N TYR A 104 8.87 0.15 7.58
CA TYR A 104 10.16 0.74 7.90
C TYR A 104 9.97 2.03 8.68
N ASP A 105 10.92 2.32 9.59
CA ASP A 105 10.75 3.31 10.66
C ASP A 105 11.07 4.76 10.28
N GLY A 106 11.47 5.02 9.05
CA GLY A 106 11.78 6.36 8.58
C GLY A 106 13.26 6.71 8.62
N THR A 107 14.12 5.81 9.06
CA THR A 107 15.57 6.05 9.13
C THR A 107 16.32 5.59 7.90
N PHE A 108 15.66 4.87 6.99
CA PHE A 108 16.26 4.27 5.78
C PHE A 108 17.40 3.30 6.11
N THR A 109 17.27 2.60 7.25
CA THR A 109 18.25 1.60 7.72
C THR A 109 17.69 0.19 7.67
N LYS A 110 16.55 -0.02 6.98
CA LYS A 110 15.86 -1.31 6.91
C LYS A 110 15.38 -1.82 8.27
N THR A 111 15.07 -0.90 9.18
CA THR A 111 14.55 -1.23 10.51
C THR A 111 13.03 -1.19 10.48
N LEU A 112 12.40 -2.30 10.87
CA LEU A 112 10.94 -2.42 10.92
C LEU A 112 10.40 -2.03 12.29
N ILE A 113 9.22 -1.38 12.30
CA ILE A 113 8.48 -1.07 13.52
C ILE A 113 7.05 -1.56 13.39
N ASN A 114 6.38 -1.71 14.53
CA ASN A 114 4.96 -2.10 14.56
C ASN A 114 4.11 -0.86 14.25
N ARG A 115 3.75 -0.70 12.99
CA ARG A 115 2.91 0.40 12.52
C ARG A 115 2.32 0.04 11.16
N HIS A 116 1.26 0.78 10.77
CA HIS A 116 0.63 0.61 9.45
C HIS A 116 1.08 1.70 8.49
N GLY A 117 1.05 1.40 7.19
CA GLY A 117 1.18 2.41 6.16
C GLY A 117 -0.05 3.32 6.13
N ILE A 118 0.07 4.46 5.46
CA ILE A 118 -0.98 5.49 5.45
C ILE A 118 -2.31 4.96 4.90
N PHE A 119 -2.27 4.23 3.77
CA PHE A 119 -3.49 3.69 3.17
C PHE A 119 -4.05 2.51 3.98
N ALA A 120 -3.17 1.63 4.47
CA ALA A 120 -3.59 0.52 5.31
C ALA A 120 -4.31 1.03 6.57
N GLU A 121 -3.77 2.08 7.19
CA GLU A 121 -4.38 2.69 8.36
C GLU A 121 -5.76 3.27 8.05
N LEU A 122 -5.91 3.94 6.89
CA LEU A 122 -7.20 4.46 6.46
C LEU A 122 -8.23 3.34 6.28
N CYS A 123 -7.84 2.25 5.65
CA CYS A 123 -8.72 1.10 5.46
C CYS A 123 -9.16 0.50 6.81
N LEU A 124 -8.21 0.29 7.71
CA LEU A 124 -8.50 -0.28 9.03
C LEU A 124 -9.42 0.63 9.84
N SER A 125 -9.22 1.95 9.76
CA SER A 125 -10.07 2.94 10.46
C SER A 125 -11.51 2.91 9.95
N ASN A 126 -11.73 2.41 8.75
CA ASN A 126 -13.06 2.31 8.14
C ASN A 126 -13.59 0.88 8.15
N HIS A 127 -13.07 0.04 9.03
CA HIS A 127 -13.53 -1.33 9.24
C HIS A 127 -13.36 -2.25 8.03
N ILE A 128 -12.45 -1.92 7.13
CA ILE A 128 -12.07 -2.81 6.02
C ILE A 128 -11.11 -3.87 6.57
N VAL A 129 -11.34 -5.13 6.23
CA VAL A 129 -10.44 -6.23 6.62
C VAL A 129 -9.19 -6.13 5.76
N VAL A 130 -8.04 -5.94 6.38
CA VAL A 130 -6.76 -5.76 5.66
C VAL A 130 -5.85 -6.96 5.89
N MET A 131 -5.34 -7.51 4.79
CA MET A 131 -4.30 -8.54 4.83
C MET A 131 -3.19 -8.19 3.85
N THR A 132 -2.05 -8.86 3.97
CA THR A 132 -0.94 -8.67 3.05
C THR A 132 -0.71 -9.97 2.27
N GLU A 133 0.16 -9.90 1.26
CA GLU A 133 0.54 -11.09 0.50
C GLU A 133 1.21 -12.14 1.39
N GLU A 134 1.77 -11.73 2.52
CA GLU A 134 2.40 -12.66 3.47
C GLU A 134 1.37 -13.50 4.24
N ASP A 135 0.12 -13.09 4.26
CA ASP A 135 -0.98 -13.81 4.91
C ASP A 135 -1.57 -14.92 4.03
N ILE A 136 -1.19 -14.99 2.77
CA ILE A 136 -1.66 -16.02 1.85
C ILE A 136 -0.72 -17.22 1.92
N VAL A 137 -1.31 -18.38 2.19
CA VAL A 137 -0.54 -19.62 2.39
C VAL A 137 -0.40 -20.38 1.08
#